data_c21cc13473382854307515bd2071359f
#
_entry.id   c21cc13473382854307515bd2071359f
#
_cell.length_a   1.000
_cell.length_b   1.000
_cell.length_c   1.000
_cell.angle_alpha   90.00
_cell.angle_beta   90.00
_cell.angle_gamma   90.00
#
_symmetry.space_group_name_H-M   'P 1'
#
loop_
_entity.id
_entity.type
_entity.pdbx_description
1 polymer ?
#
loop_
_entity_poly.entity_id
_entity_poly.type
_entity_poly.pdbx_seq_one_letter_code
_entity_poly.pdbx_strand_id
1 'polypeptide(L)'
;MQNSKEKTLSQRIAERIIKYILEENLQPGDKLPNETVMCERLNVGRSSLREAMRALASRNVITIRQGSGSYVSATPGMIDDPFGLTFVEDKQKMIKDLMEIRFLIEPSIAAMAAIRADETDIKNILTACENTEKLLLANKNHTEKDIAFHAAIALSSKNIVVPKLVPIINSSIPLISDSKEYTLRDETIETHREIAAHDAVRAHDAMYLHLIYNRKHIKSIN
;
A
#
# COMPACT_ATOMS: atom_id res chain seq x y z
N MET A 1 16.97 -31.82 2.86
CA MET A 1 16.09 -32.34 1.80
C MET A 1 14.79 -31.54 1.83
N GLN A 2 14.64 -30.53 0.95
CA GLN A 2 13.39 -29.79 0.81
C GLN A 2 12.38 -30.69 0.10
N ASN A 3 11.35 -31.10 0.84
CA ASN A 3 10.19 -31.79 0.30
C ASN A 3 9.44 -30.77 -0.59
N SER A 4 9.66 -30.79 -1.90
CA SER A 4 8.86 -30.01 -2.84
C SER A 4 7.46 -30.60 -2.82
N LYS A 5 6.56 -30.04 -1.98
CA LYS A 5 5.14 -30.42 -1.97
C LYS A 5 4.63 -30.25 -3.40
N GLU A 6 4.23 -31.35 -4.01
CA GLU A 6 3.62 -31.35 -5.35
C GLU A 6 2.40 -30.41 -5.34
N LYS A 7 2.38 -29.44 -6.25
CA LYS A 7 1.30 -28.46 -6.35
C LYS A 7 -0.02 -29.16 -6.61
N THR A 8 -1.05 -28.81 -5.90
CA THR A 8 -2.41 -29.30 -6.13
C THR A 8 -2.91 -28.91 -7.55
N LEU A 9 -3.93 -29.58 -8.03
CA LEU A 9 -4.55 -29.25 -9.32
C LEU A 9 -5.04 -27.80 -9.35
N SER A 10 -5.71 -27.35 -8.28
CA SER A 10 -6.21 -25.97 -8.16
C SER A 10 -5.08 -24.94 -8.16
N GLN A 11 -3.95 -25.22 -7.53
CA GLN A 11 -2.75 -24.35 -7.57
C GLN A 11 -2.18 -24.23 -8.99
N ARG A 12 -2.08 -25.34 -9.73
CA ARG A 12 -1.62 -25.33 -11.11
C ARG A 12 -2.56 -24.55 -12.03
N ILE A 13 -3.88 -24.70 -11.83
CA ILE A 13 -4.88 -23.92 -12.58
C ILE A 13 -4.78 -22.44 -12.24
N ALA A 14 -4.63 -22.09 -10.97
CA ALA A 14 -4.46 -20.69 -10.53
C ALA A 14 -3.23 -20.04 -11.20
N GLU A 15 -2.10 -20.75 -11.26
CA GLU A 15 -0.90 -20.26 -11.98
C GLU A 15 -1.15 -20.04 -13.48
N ARG A 16 -1.91 -20.93 -14.13
CA ARG A 16 -2.28 -20.78 -15.54
C ARG A 16 -3.21 -19.59 -15.75
N ILE A 17 -4.10 -19.28 -14.80
CA ILE A 17 -4.95 -18.08 -14.86
C ILE A 17 -4.10 -16.81 -14.69
N ILE A 18 -3.14 -16.79 -13.77
CA ILE A 18 -2.20 -15.67 -13.62
C ILE A 18 -1.41 -15.47 -14.92
N LYS A 19 -0.88 -16.56 -15.51
CA LYS A 19 -0.17 -16.52 -16.77
C LYS A 19 -1.05 -15.94 -17.87
N TYR A 20 -2.31 -16.37 -17.97
CA TYR A 20 -3.29 -15.83 -18.91
C TYR A 20 -3.49 -14.31 -18.74
N ILE A 21 -3.66 -13.83 -17.49
CA ILE A 21 -3.80 -12.39 -17.18
C ILE A 21 -2.60 -11.60 -17.72
N LEU A 22 -1.39 -12.13 -17.52
CA LEU A 22 -0.14 -11.49 -17.95
C LEU A 22 0.03 -11.52 -19.48
N GLU A 23 -0.24 -12.65 -20.12
CA GLU A 23 -0.09 -12.83 -21.58
C GLU A 23 -1.10 -12.00 -22.38
N GLU A 24 -2.34 -11.89 -21.89
CA GLU A 24 -3.37 -11.03 -22.49
C GLU A 24 -3.26 -9.57 -22.06
N ASN A 25 -2.24 -9.23 -21.26
CA ASN A 25 -2.00 -7.89 -20.72
C ASN A 25 -3.24 -7.26 -20.05
N LEU A 26 -4.03 -8.07 -19.32
CA LEU A 26 -5.20 -7.59 -18.62
C LEU A 26 -4.80 -6.67 -17.48
N GLN A 27 -5.42 -5.49 -17.44
CA GLN A 27 -5.14 -4.46 -16.46
C GLN A 27 -6.06 -4.61 -15.22
N PRO A 28 -5.71 -3.99 -14.06
CA PRO A 28 -6.60 -3.90 -12.93
C PRO A 28 -7.98 -3.37 -13.33
N GLY A 29 -9.02 -4.13 -12.95
CA GLY A 29 -10.41 -3.85 -13.31
C GLY A 29 -10.91 -4.53 -14.58
N ASP A 30 -10.04 -5.11 -15.39
CA ASP A 30 -10.45 -5.84 -16.60
C ASP A 30 -11.20 -7.12 -16.25
N LYS A 31 -12.18 -7.43 -17.07
CA LYS A 31 -13.02 -8.62 -16.91
C LYS A 31 -12.34 -9.85 -17.49
N LEU A 32 -12.29 -10.92 -16.70
CA LEU A 32 -11.87 -12.24 -17.20
C LEU A 32 -13.00 -12.88 -18.04
N PRO A 33 -12.64 -13.78 -18.99
CA PRO A 33 -13.61 -14.60 -19.68
C PRO A 33 -14.52 -15.36 -18.69
N ASN A 34 -15.74 -15.69 -19.11
CA ASN A 34 -16.66 -16.46 -18.28
C ASN A 34 -16.14 -17.88 -17.99
N GLU A 35 -16.73 -18.54 -16.98
CA GLU A 35 -16.28 -19.85 -16.53
C GLU A 35 -16.26 -20.90 -17.65
N THR A 36 -17.22 -20.87 -18.59
CA THR A 36 -17.30 -21.85 -19.69
C THR A 36 -16.11 -21.70 -20.62
N VAL A 37 -15.84 -20.48 -21.06
CA VAL A 37 -14.68 -20.17 -21.91
C VAL A 37 -13.35 -20.48 -21.22
N MET A 38 -13.25 -20.17 -19.90
CA MET A 38 -12.05 -20.48 -19.13
C MET A 38 -11.85 -22.00 -18.96
N CYS A 39 -12.92 -22.78 -18.74
CA CYS A 39 -12.82 -24.23 -18.68
C CYS A 39 -12.31 -24.83 -19.99
N GLU A 40 -12.86 -24.37 -21.13
CA GLU A 40 -12.43 -24.82 -22.45
C GLU A 40 -10.96 -24.44 -22.73
N ARG A 41 -10.60 -23.18 -22.50
CA ARG A 41 -9.25 -22.67 -22.76
C ARG A 41 -8.17 -23.35 -21.90
N LEU A 42 -8.49 -23.62 -20.64
CA LEU A 42 -7.58 -24.28 -19.70
C LEU A 42 -7.71 -25.81 -19.72
N ASN A 43 -8.68 -26.37 -20.47
CA ASN A 43 -9.02 -27.79 -20.49
C ASN A 43 -9.16 -28.37 -19.06
N VAL A 44 -10.07 -27.79 -18.27
CA VAL A 44 -10.32 -28.16 -16.87
C VAL A 44 -11.81 -28.19 -16.55
N GLY A 45 -12.18 -28.99 -15.51
CA GLY A 45 -13.55 -29.05 -15.04
C GLY A 45 -13.96 -27.80 -14.24
N ARG A 46 -15.27 -27.50 -14.24
CA ARG A 46 -15.85 -26.32 -13.56
C ARG A 46 -15.53 -26.27 -12.06
N SER A 47 -15.57 -27.40 -11.35
CA SER A 47 -15.27 -27.44 -9.92
C SER A 47 -13.83 -27.03 -9.63
N SER A 48 -12.86 -27.58 -10.39
CA SER A 48 -11.43 -27.26 -10.24
C SER A 48 -11.13 -25.80 -10.63
N LEU A 49 -11.81 -25.28 -11.67
CA LEU A 49 -11.71 -23.87 -12.03
C LEU A 49 -12.20 -22.96 -10.90
N ARG A 50 -13.39 -23.25 -10.34
CA ARG A 50 -13.95 -22.45 -9.25
C ARG A 50 -13.08 -22.45 -8.00
N GLU A 51 -12.48 -23.59 -7.66
CA GLU A 51 -11.54 -23.69 -6.55
C GLU A 51 -10.31 -22.81 -6.80
N ALA A 52 -9.72 -22.87 -8.00
CA ALA A 52 -8.61 -22.01 -8.39
C ALA A 52 -8.99 -20.51 -8.36
N MET A 53 -10.17 -20.16 -8.87
CA MET A 53 -10.67 -18.78 -8.84
C MET A 53 -10.88 -18.28 -7.40
N ARG A 54 -11.41 -19.12 -6.49
CA ARG A 54 -11.51 -18.76 -5.07
C ARG A 54 -10.13 -18.55 -4.43
N ALA A 55 -9.17 -19.42 -4.74
CA ALA A 55 -7.79 -19.28 -4.26
C ALA A 55 -7.11 -18.00 -4.79
N LEU A 56 -7.42 -17.56 -6.01
CA LEU A 56 -6.94 -16.30 -6.56
C LEU A 56 -7.65 -15.10 -5.92
N ALA A 57 -8.94 -15.21 -5.64
CA ALA A 57 -9.70 -14.17 -4.96
C ALA A 57 -9.22 -13.98 -3.50
N SER A 58 -8.95 -15.05 -2.77
CA SER A 58 -8.40 -14.96 -1.41
C SER A 58 -7.00 -14.34 -1.34
N ARG A 59 -6.26 -14.37 -2.46
CA ARG A 59 -4.95 -13.71 -2.63
C ARG A 59 -5.07 -12.33 -3.26
N ASN A 60 -6.29 -11.80 -3.39
CA ASN A 60 -6.57 -10.52 -4.05
C ASN A 60 -5.98 -10.38 -5.48
N VAL A 61 -5.80 -11.49 -6.20
CA VAL A 61 -5.38 -11.45 -7.61
C VAL A 61 -6.55 -11.08 -8.51
N ILE A 62 -7.74 -11.59 -8.17
CA ILE A 62 -9.00 -11.29 -8.86
C ILE A 62 -10.09 -10.93 -7.86
N THR A 63 -11.14 -10.29 -8.35
CA THR A 63 -12.38 -10.02 -7.61
C THR A 63 -13.53 -10.76 -8.28
N ILE A 64 -14.28 -11.57 -7.52
CA ILE A 64 -15.47 -12.26 -8.01
C ILE A 64 -16.71 -11.42 -7.65
N ARG A 65 -17.45 -10.96 -8.66
CA ARG A 65 -18.70 -10.20 -8.47
C ARG A 65 -19.88 -11.07 -8.86
N GLN A 66 -20.74 -11.38 -7.88
CA GLN A 66 -21.89 -12.26 -8.08
C GLN A 66 -22.76 -11.75 -9.23
N GLY A 67 -23.13 -12.64 -10.16
CA GLY A 67 -23.92 -12.31 -11.35
C GLY A 67 -23.21 -11.48 -12.44
N SER A 68 -22.06 -10.87 -12.13
CA SER A 68 -21.33 -10.02 -13.07
C SER A 68 -20.07 -10.68 -13.67
N GLY A 69 -19.43 -11.60 -12.93
CA GLY A 69 -18.23 -12.32 -13.36
C GLY A 69 -17.01 -12.04 -12.50
N SER A 70 -15.84 -12.37 -13.04
CA SER A 70 -14.56 -12.18 -12.36
C SER A 70 -13.73 -11.11 -13.05
N TYR A 71 -12.99 -10.33 -12.27
CA TYR A 71 -12.21 -9.18 -12.72
C TYR A 71 -10.81 -9.24 -12.14
N VAL A 72 -9.82 -8.71 -12.82
CA VAL A 72 -8.48 -8.46 -12.23
C VAL A 72 -8.67 -7.49 -11.05
N SER A 73 -8.07 -7.80 -9.90
CA SER A 73 -8.17 -6.91 -8.72
C SER A 73 -7.60 -5.52 -9.02
N ALA A 74 -8.09 -4.51 -8.33
CA ALA A 74 -7.51 -3.16 -8.38
C ALA A 74 -6.05 -3.13 -7.88
N THR A 75 -5.72 -4.01 -6.93
CA THR A 75 -4.39 -4.16 -6.33
C THR A 75 -3.99 -5.64 -6.30
N PRO A 76 -3.66 -6.25 -7.48
CA PRO A 76 -3.46 -7.70 -7.55
C PRO A 76 -2.35 -8.18 -6.62
N GLY A 77 -2.68 -9.17 -5.80
CA GLY A 77 -1.73 -9.79 -4.86
C GLY A 77 -1.52 -9.04 -3.54
N MET A 78 -2.10 -7.85 -3.36
CA MET A 78 -2.07 -7.13 -2.09
C MET A 78 -3.28 -7.56 -1.23
N ILE A 79 -3.01 -8.16 -0.09
CA ILE A 79 -4.00 -8.53 0.92
C ILE A 79 -3.97 -7.52 2.08
N ASP A 80 -5.07 -7.42 2.84
CA ASP A 80 -5.25 -6.37 3.86
C ASP A 80 -4.25 -6.47 5.03
N ASP A 81 -3.85 -7.66 5.42
CA ASP A 81 -2.88 -7.89 6.51
C ASP A 81 -1.82 -8.93 6.09
N PRO A 82 -0.87 -8.57 5.21
CA PRO A 82 0.08 -9.52 4.65
C PRO A 82 1.10 -10.03 5.67
N PHE A 83 1.29 -9.35 6.79
CA PHE A 83 2.23 -9.72 7.85
C PHE A 83 1.55 -10.25 9.11
N GLY A 84 0.22 -10.36 9.14
CA GLY A 84 -0.52 -10.82 10.30
C GLY A 84 -0.44 -9.86 11.50
N LEU A 85 -0.28 -8.56 11.25
CA LEU A 85 -0.15 -7.55 12.30
C LEU A 85 -1.41 -7.45 13.19
N THR A 86 -2.56 -7.88 12.66
CA THR A 86 -3.80 -7.99 13.43
C THR A 86 -3.65 -8.88 14.66
N PHE A 87 -2.84 -9.94 14.57
CA PHE A 87 -2.63 -10.94 15.62
C PHE A 87 -1.49 -10.60 16.59
N VAL A 88 -0.80 -9.48 16.41
CA VAL A 88 0.21 -9.02 17.37
C VAL A 88 -0.50 -8.54 18.64
N GLU A 89 -0.21 -9.14 19.79
CA GLU A 89 -0.84 -8.82 21.07
C GLU A 89 -0.38 -7.46 21.59
N ASP A 90 0.92 -7.22 21.63
CA ASP A 90 1.51 -5.96 22.08
C ASP A 90 1.44 -4.89 20.98
N LYS A 91 0.30 -4.19 20.90
CA LYS A 91 0.07 -3.12 19.94
C LYS A 91 1.03 -1.94 20.13
N GLN A 92 1.41 -1.64 21.37
CA GLN A 92 2.34 -0.54 21.66
C GLN A 92 3.75 -0.83 21.12
N LYS A 93 4.23 -2.06 21.34
CA LYS A 93 5.49 -2.49 20.75
C LYS A 93 5.43 -2.50 19.23
N MET A 94 4.34 -3.04 18.65
CA MET A 94 4.13 -3.06 17.21
C MET A 94 4.21 -1.65 16.60
N ILE A 95 3.56 -0.65 17.21
CA ILE A 95 3.61 0.75 16.75
C ILE A 95 5.05 1.27 16.78
N LYS A 96 5.79 1.02 17.85
CA LYS A 96 7.21 1.43 17.97
C LYS A 96 8.07 0.78 16.90
N ASP A 97 7.92 -0.53 16.68
CA ASP A 97 8.68 -1.28 15.69
C ASP A 97 8.35 -0.81 14.25
N LEU A 98 7.07 -0.55 13.94
CA LEU A 98 6.67 0.03 12.65
C LEU A 98 7.26 1.43 12.44
N MET A 99 7.30 2.26 13.48
CA MET A 99 7.97 3.56 13.39
C MET A 99 9.46 3.45 13.14
N GLU A 100 10.15 2.47 13.72
CA GLU A 100 11.56 2.21 13.43
C GLU A 100 11.77 1.88 11.95
N ILE A 101 10.92 1.04 11.36
CA ILE A 101 10.96 0.72 9.93
C ILE A 101 10.70 1.98 9.09
N ARG A 102 9.73 2.82 9.46
CA ARG A 102 9.48 4.10 8.78
C ARG A 102 10.73 4.98 8.75
N PHE A 103 11.41 5.15 9.88
CA PHE A 103 12.66 5.90 9.97
C PHE A 103 13.77 5.36 9.07
N LEU A 104 13.84 4.03 8.90
CA LEU A 104 14.86 3.41 8.06
C LEU A 104 14.63 3.62 6.58
N ILE A 105 13.37 3.70 6.12
CA ILE A 105 13.08 3.64 4.69
C ILE A 105 12.42 4.90 4.12
N GLU A 106 11.53 5.58 4.84
CA GLU A 106 10.75 6.70 4.26
C GLU A 106 11.61 7.91 3.90
N PRO A 107 12.65 8.33 4.66
CA PRO A 107 13.55 9.39 4.22
C PRO A 107 14.23 9.09 2.88
N SER A 108 14.71 7.85 2.70
CA SER A 108 15.32 7.42 1.44
C SER A 108 14.30 7.35 0.30
N ILE A 109 13.05 6.99 0.58
CA ILE A 109 11.95 7.01 -0.41
C ILE A 109 11.66 8.46 -0.84
N ALA A 110 11.62 9.41 0.10
CA ALA A 110 11.42 10.83 -0.20
C ALA A 110 12.55 11.38 -1.09
N ALA A 111 13.80 11.04 -0.79
CA ALA A 111 14.94 11.41 -1.64
C ALA A 111 14.83 10.83 -3.06
N MET A 112 14.42 9.55 -3.18
CA MET A 112 14.20 8.92 -4.50
C MET A 112 13.06 9.61 -5.25
N ALA A 113 11.98 9.98 -4.58
CA ALA A 113 10.87 10.71 -5.18
C ALA A 113 11.32 12.08 -5.69
N ALA A 114 12.09 12.84 -4.91
CA ALA A 114 12.62 14.13 -5.31
C ALA A 114 13.47 14.08 -6.59
N ILE A 115 14.18 12.98 -6.83
CA ILE A 115 15.01 12.78 -8.03
C ILE A 115 14.19 12.31 -9.23
N ARG A 116 13.14 11.49 -9.02
CA ARG A 116 12.49 10.71 -10.09
C ARG A 116 11.09 11.20 -10.45
N ALA A 117 10.49 12.03 -9.60
CA ALA A 117 9.15 12.55 -9.81
C ALA A 117 9.08 13.37 -11.12
N ASP A 118 8.03 13.14 -11.89
CA ASP A 118 7.66 14.01 -13.01
C ASP A 118 6.69 15.11 -12.53
N GLU A 119 6.32 16.05 -13.43
CA GLU A 119 5.43 17.17 -13.10
C GLU A 119 4.07 16.71 -12.55
N THR A 120 3.55 15.57 -13.03
CA THR A 120 2.29 15.01 -12.55
C THR A 120 2.43 14.47 -11.12
N ASP A 121 3.53 13.79 -10.82
CA ASP A 121 3.82 13.30 -9.47
C ASP A 121 3.93 14.45 -8.47
N ILE A 122 4.63 15.52 -8.86
CA ILE A 122 4.79 16.71 -8.03
C ILE A 122 3.43 17.32 -7.70
N LYS A 123 2.61 17.51 -8.72
CA LYS A 123 1.25 18.02 -8.53
C LYS A 123 0.44 17.14 -7.57
N ASN A 124 0.58 15.81 -7.66
CA ASN A 124 -0.09 14.88 -6.77
C ASN A 124 0.42 14.99 -5.33
N ILE A 125 1.75 15.09 -5.13
CA ILE A 125 2.36 15.28 -3.80
C ILE A 125 1.88 16.61 -3.20
N LEU A 126 1.94 17.71 -3.94
CA LEU A 126 1.48 19.02 -3.47
C LEU A 126 -0.01 19.02 -3.12
N THR A 127 -0.85 18.39 -3.96
CA THR A 127 -2.28 18.27 -3.69
C THR A 127 -2.54 17.46 -2.41
N ALA A 128 -1.82 16.38 -2.18
CA ALA A 128 -1.94 15.60 -0.96
C ALA A 128 -1.49 16.39 0.27
N CYS A 129 -0.38 17.14 0.16
CA CYS A 129 0.12 18.05 1.18
C CYS A 129 -0.95 19.10 1.56
N GLU A 130 -1.50 19.83 0.57
CA GLU A 130 -2.54 20.84 0.79
C GLU A 130 -3.79 20.27 1.45
N ASN A 131 -4.20 19.06 1.07
CA ASN A 131 -5.36 18.40 1.66
C ASN A 131 -5.13 18.04 3.13
N THR A 132 -3.92 17.61 3.49
CA THR A 132 -3.54 17.35 4.88
C THR A 132 -3.48 18.65 5.67
N GLU A 133 -2.85 19.70 5.12
CA GLU A 133 -2.75 21.02 5.73
C GLU A 133 -4.13 21.63 6.04
N LYS A 134 -5.07 21.58 5.10
CA LYS A 134 -6.45 22.07 5.31
C LYS A 134 -7.13 21.44 6.53
N LEU A 135 -6.93 20.14 6.74
CA LEU A 135 -7.51 19.45 7.89
C LEU A 135 -6.77 19.77 9.18
N LEU A 136 -5.44 19.87 9.14
CA LEU A 136 -4.62 20.29 10.28
C LEU A 136 -4.99 21.69 10.76
N LEU A 137 -5.10 22.65 9.83
CA LEU A 137 -5.53 24.02 10.14
C LEU A 137 -6.94 24.12 10.70
N ALA A 138 -7.83 23.22 10.27
CA ALA A 138 -9.19 23.12 10.78
C ALA A 138 -9.33 22.30 12.07
N ASN A 139 -8.23 21.80 12.67
CA ASN A 139 -8.19 20.89 13.79
C ASN A 139 -9.08 19.64 13.59
N LYS A 140 -9.06 19.08 12.37
CA LYS A 140 -9.82 17.89 12.00
C LYS A 140 -8.87 16.69 11.85
N ASN A 141 -9.45 15.48 11.95
CA ASN A 141 -8.71 14.26 11.68
C ASN A 141 -8.17 14.29 10.23
N HIS A 142 -6.85 14.18 10.10
CA HIS A 142 -6.12 14.23 8.84
C HIS A 142 -5.46 12.90 8.46
N THR A 143 -5.64 11.86 9.26
CA THR A 143 -4.97 10.55 9.13
C THR A 143 -5.04 9.98 7.72
N GLU A 144 -6.24 9.95 7.10
CA GLU A 144 -6.38 9.44 5.73
C GLU A 144 -5.61 10.26 4.69
N LYS A 145 -5.52 11.58 4.91
CA LYS A 145 -4.80 12.48 4.00
C LYS A 145 -3.29 12.39 4.18
N ASP A 146 -2.84 12.17 5.40
CA ASP A 146 -1.44 11.89 5.71
C ASP A 146 -0.98 10.57 5.07
N ILE A 147 -1.77 9.51 5.19
CA ILE A 147 -1.53 8.24 4.48
C ILE A 147 -1.46 8.46 2.96
N ALA A 148 -2.38 9.25 2.41
CA ALA A 148 -2.40 9.55 0.97
C ALA A 148 -1.15 10.35 0.54
N PHE A 149 -0.63 11.24 1.38
CA PHE A 149 0.61 11.98 1.14
C PHE A 149 1.81 11.03 1.08
N HIS A 150 1.99 10.15 2.05
CA HIS A 150 3.05 9.14 2.03
C HIS A 150 2.93 8.19 0.83
N ALA A 151 1.71 7.82 0.43
CA ALA A 151 1.47 7.01 -0.76
C ALA A 151 1.85 7.74 -2.06
N ALA A 152 1.58 9.04 -2.16
CA ALA A 152 1.98 9.86 -3.31
C ALA A 152 3.51 9.91 -3.45
N ILE A 153 4.24 10.11 -2.35
CA ILE A 153 5.72 10.06 -2.33
C ILE A 153 6.23 8.68 -2.76
N ALA A 154 5.61 7.61 -2.25
CA ALA A 154 5.97 6.24 -2.61
C ALA A 154 5.83 5.98 -4.12
N LEU A 155 4.72 6.41 -4.73
CA LEU A 155 4.48 6.32 -6.17
C LEU A 155 5.51 7.13 -6.97
N SER A 156 5.79 8.35 -6.52
CA SER A 156 6.73 9.28 -7.17
C SER A 156 8.18 8.80 -7.12
N SER A 157 8.52 7.86 -6.21
CA SER A 157 9.82 7.21 -6.18
C SER A 157 10.13 6.40 -7.44
N LYS A 158 9.12 6.13 -8.30
CA LYS A 158 9.18 5.28 -9.50
C LYS A 158 9.76 3.88 -9.23
N ASN A 159 9.77 3.44 -7.99
CA ASN A 159 10.14 2.08 -7.59
C ASN A 159 8.87 1.21 -7.58
N ILE A 160 8.89 0.07 -8.28
CA ILE A 160 7.71 -0.80 -8.42
C ILE A 160 7.31 -1.53 -7.12
N VAL A 161 8.22 -1.62 -6.14
CA VAL A 161 8.00 -2.32 -4.86
C VAL A 161 7.53 -1.37 -3.76
N VAL A 162 8.11 -0.16 -3.71
CA VAL A 162 7.83 0.84 -2.66
C VAL A 162 6.34 1.14 -2.49
N PRO A 163 5.53 1.37 -3.54
CA PRO A 163 4.09 1.62 -3.39
C PRO A 163 3.30 0.43 -2.84
N LYS A 164 3.87 -0.77 -2.85
CA LYS A 164 3.27 -1.98 -2.27
C LYS A 164 3.68 -2.18 -0.81
N LEU A 165 4.85 -1.69 -0.42
CA LEU A 165 5.40 -1.81 0.91
C LEU A 165 4.87 -0.71 1.85
N VAL A 166 4.85 0.54 1.40
CA VAL A 166 4.49 1.72 2.20
C VAL A 166 3.12 1.60 2.87
N PRO A 167 2.03 1.13 2.23
CA PRO A 167 0.73 0.97 2.89
C PRO A 167 0.77 0.06 4.12
N ILE A 168 1.60 -0.98 4.08
CA ILE A 168 1.73 -1.94 5.19
C ILE A 168 2.39 -1.27 6.40
N ILE A 169 3.44 -0.49 6.17
CA ILE A 169 4.20 0.19 7.22
C ILE A 169 3.37 1.34 7.79
N ASN A 170 2.63 2.04 6.93
CA ASN A 170 1.78 3.16 7.32
C ASN A 170 0.48 2.71 8.02
N SER A 171 0.23 1.41 8.14
CA SER A 171 -0.85 0.89 9.00
C SER A 171 -0.73 1.31 10.47
N SER A 172 0.46 1.76 10.91
CA SER A 172 0.67 2.37 12.22
C SER A 172 0.08 3.78 12.37
N ILE A 173 -0.09 4.53 11.28
CA ILE A 173 -0.53 5.95 11.33
C ILE A 173 -1.87 6.11 12.05
N PRO A 174 -2.94 5.34 11.71
CA PRO A 174 -4.21 5.45 12.42
C PRO A 174 -4.10 5.18 13.92
N LEU A 175 -3.21 4.26 14.30
CA LEU A 175 -3.01 3.87 15.70
C LEU A 175 -2.29 4.95 16.53
N ILE A 176 -1.54 5.83 15.86
CA ILE A 176 -0.82 6.95 16.47
C ILE A 176 -1.74 8.17 16.59
N SER A 177 -2.59 8.41 15.59
CA SER A 177 -3.37 9.64 15.44
C SER A 177 -4.63 9.70 16.31
N ASP A 178 -4.99 8.64 17.02
CA ASP A 178 -6.10 8.63 17.98
C ASP A 178 -5.81 9.47 19.25
N SER A 179 -4.56 9.93 19.46
CA SER A 179 -4.22 10.90 20.49
C SER A 179 -4.66 12.31 20.07
N LYS A 180 -5.57 12.91 20.83
CA LYS A 180 -6.23 14.20 20.57
C LYS A 180 -5.33 15.46 20.59
N GLU A 181 -4.01 15.33 20.57
CA GLU A 181 -3.09 16.45 20.66
C GLU A 181 -2.46 16.78 19.30
N TYR A 182 -3.04 17.76 18.61
CA TYR A 182 -2.49 18.36 17.37
C TYR A 182 -1.37 19.38 17.66
N THR A 183 -0.46 19.08 18.60
CA THR A 183 0.55 20.03 19.11
C THR A 183 1.69 20.33 18.14
N LEU A 184 1.85 19.55 17.06
CA LEU A 184 2.95 19.68 16.08
C LEU A 184 2.43 20.00 14.68
N ARG A 185 1.32 20.75 14.58
CA ARG A 185 0.68 21.09 13.31
C ARG A 185 1.59 21.83 12.35
N ASP A 186 2.25 22.87 12.86
CA ASP A 186 3.04 23.78 12.02
C ASP A 186 4.32 23.10 11.52
N GLU A 187 4.97 22.30 12.36
CA GLU A 187 6.12 21.48 12.00
C GLU A 187 5.76 20.40 10.96
N THR A 188 4.60 19.78 11.08
CA THR A 188 4.11 18.80 10.10
C THR A 188 3.89 19.46 8.74
N ILE A 189 3.24 20.62 8.71
CA ILE A 189 3.00 21.38 7.47
C ILE A 189 4.32 21.79 6.81
N GLU A 190 5.27 22.33 7.59
CA GLU A 190 6.56 22.73 7.08
C GLU A 190 7.32 21.55 6.44
N THR A 191 7.41 20.42 7.16
CA THR A 191 8.13 19.25 6.64
C THR A 191 7.46 18.65 5.40
N HIS A 192 6.12 18.64 5.31
CA HIS A 192 5.41 18.19 4.10
C HIS A 192 5.74 19.07 2.88
N ARG A 193 5.83 20.39 3.05
CA ARG A 193 6.19 21.32 1.97
C ARG A 193 7.62 21.14 1.51
N GLU A 194 8.56 20.94 2.44
CA GLU A 194 9.97 20.70 2.13
C GLU A 194 10.17 19.40 1.36
N ILE A 195 9.43 18.32 1.71
CA ILE A 195 9.49 17.05 0.99
C ILE A 195 9.07 17.22 -0.48
N ALA A 196 8.13 18.14 -0.76
CA ALA A 196 7.67 18.43 -2.11
C ALA A 196 8.63 19.30 -2.95
N ALA A 197 9.74 19.80 -2.38
CA ALA A 197 10.58 20.82 -2.98
C ALA A 197 11.64 20.34 -4.01
N HIS A 198 11.62 19.09 -4.48
CA HIS A 198 12.53 18.52 -5.48
C HIS A 198 14.04 18.51 -5.15
N ASP A 199 14.41 18.67 -3.92
CA ASP A 199 15.78 18.51 -3.46
C ASP A 199 15.90 17.21 -2.67
N ALA A 200 16.73 16.29 -3.14
CA ALA A 200 16.84 14.96 -2.54
C ALA A 200 17.32 14.99 -1.08
N VAL A 201 18.27 15.88 -0.76
CA VAL A 201 18.82 16.00 0.59
C VAL A 201 17.77 16.62 1.51
N ARG A 202 17.15 17.72 1.07
CA ARG A 202 16.08 18.38 1.83
C ARG A 202 14.87 17.48 2.02
N ALA A 203 14.46 16.75 0.98
CA ALA A 203 13.34 15.81 1.07
C ALA A 203 13.63 14.67 2.06
N HIS A 204 14.85 14.13 2.07
CA HIS A 204 15.28 13.14 3.04
C HIS A 204 15.19 13.67 4.48
N ASP A 205 15.81 14.82 4.72
CA ASP A 205 15.91 15.40 6.06
C ASP A 205 14.54 15.88 6.56
N ALA A 206 13.72 16.45 5.69
CA ALA A 206 12.36 16.86 6.02
C ALA A 206 11.48 15.65 6.38
N MET A 207 11.57 14.53 5.64
CA MET A 207 10.86 13.29 5.99
C MET A 207 11.36 12.74 7.34
N TYR A 208 12.64 12.76 7.58
CA TYR A 208 13.20 12.33 8.87
C TYR A 208 12.69 13.17 10.03
N LEU A 209 12.65 14.51 9.88
CA LEU A 209 12.10 15.44 10.88
C LEU A 209 10.60 15.23 11.09
N HIS A 210 9.82 15.03 10.02
CA HIS A 210 8.41 14.70 10.09
C HIS A 210 8.16 13.47 10.94
N LEU A 211 8.95 12.41 10.75
CA LEU A 211 8.84 11.18 11.55
C LEU A 211 9.28 11.39 13.02
N ILE A 212 10.28 12.26 13.28
CA ILE A 212 10.66 12.64 14.66
C ILE A 212 9.48 13.30 15.38
N TYR A 213 8.78 14.22 14.72
CA TYR A 213 7.62 14.88 15.30
C TYR A 213 6.51 13.87 15.57
N ASN A 214 6.19 13.00 14.62
CA ASN A 214 5.20 11.95 14.82
C ASN A 214 5.57 11.01 15.98
N ARG A 215 6.86 10.66 16.18
CA ARG A 215 7.33 9.82 17.28
C ARG A 215 7.14 10.45 18.65
N LYS A 216 7.18 11.78 18.78
CA LYS A 216 6.95 12.46 20.06
C LYS A 216 5.56 12.17 20.61
N HIS A 217 4.55 12.01 19.75
CA HIS A 217 3.19 11.64 20.15
C HIS A 217 3.10 10.21 20.72
N ILE A 218 3.91 9.25 20.25
CA ILE A 218 3.91 7.88 20.77
C ILE A 218 4.42 7.81 22.20
N LYS A 219 5.32 8.71 22.61
CA LYS A 219 5.87 8.75 23.97
C LYS A 219 4.89 9.31 25.01
N SER A 220 3.88 10.05 24.58
CA SER A 220 2.86 10.63 25.47
C SER A 220 1.68 9.68 25.75
N ILE A 221 1.68 8.48 25.17
CA ILE A 221 0.63 7.45 25.33
C ILE A 221 0.99 6.43 26.46
N ASN A 222 1.98 6.72 27.30
CA ASN A 222 2.34 5.87 28.45
C ASN A 222 1.57 6.25 29.70
#